data_a0c0bae82cd2c5ad19e4ee2fb83477f0
#
_entry.id   a0c0bae82cd2c5ad19e4ee2fb83477f0
#
_cell.length_a   1.000
_cell.length_b   1.000
_cell.length_c   1.000
_cell.angle_alpha   90.00
_cell.angle_beta   90.00
_cell.angle_gamma   90.00
#
_symmetry.space_group_name_H-M   'P 1'
#
loop_
_entity.id
_entity.type
_entity.pdbx_description
1 polymer ?
#
loop_
_entity_poly.entity_id
_entity_poly.type
_entity_poly.pdbx_seq_one_letter_code
_entity_poly.pdbx_strand_id
1 'polypeptide(L)'
;MAYTNSPLVSYTKLSPNHSGQRTHSIDRITPHCVVGQCSVETLGNIMYPASRQASCNYGIGPDGRVGMYVEEKNRSWCSSSNANDQRAITIECASD
;
A
#
# COMPACT_ATOMS: atom_id res chain seq x y z
N MET A 1 -18.93 -5.03 5.73
CA MET A 1 -18.05 -5.37 4.60
C MET A 1 -16.92 -6.26 5.08
N ALA A 2 -16.59 -7.27 4.31
CA ALA A 2 -15.47 -8.16 4.61
C ALA A 2 -14.28 -7.79 3.70
N TYR A 3 -13.10 -7.71 4.29
CA TYR A 3 -11.86 -7.44 3.57
C TYR A 3 -10.89 -8.58 3.82
N THR A 4 -10.17 -8.99 2.80
CA THR A 4 -9.22 -10.09 2.88
C THR A 4 -7.89 -9.64 2.28
N ASN A 5 -6.81 -9.81 3.04
CA ASN A 5 -5.47 -9.53 2.53
C ASN A 5 -5.07 -10.56 1.47
N SER A 6 -4.25 -10.13 0.50
CA SER A 6 -3.80 -11.00 -0.57
C SER A 6 -2.96 -12.17 -0.06
N PRO A 7 -3.22 -13.40 -0.53
CA PRO A 7 -2.36 -14.54 -0.19
C PRO A 7 -0.99 -14.51 -0.91
N LEU A 8 -0.79 -13.58 -1.84
CA LEU A 8 0.49 -13.44 -2.56
C LEU A 8 1.55 -12.70 -1.75
N VAL A 9 1.20 -12.14 -0.60
CA VAL A 9 2.12 -11.38 0.23
C VAL A 9 3.21 -12.29 0.78
N SER A 10 4.48 -11.92 0.54
CA SER A 10 5.65 -12.63 1.08
C SER A 10 6.44 -11.79 2.09
N TYR A 11 6.07 -10.52 2.28
CA TYR A 11 6.74 -9.62 3.22
C TYR A 11 5.69 -8.66 3.79
N THR A 12 5.72 -8.47 5.12
CA THR A 12 4.78 -7.57 5.78
C THR A 12 5.54 -6.62 6.70
N LYS A 13 5.30 -5.32 6.53
CA LYS A 13 5.79 -4.30 7.46
C LYS A 13 4.73 -3.21 7.56
N LEU A 14 3.84 -3.36 8.53
CA LEU A 14 2.69 -2.47 8.65
C LEU A 14 3.12 -1.07 9.06
N SER A 15 2.69 -0.08 8.28
CA SER A 15 2.96 1.34 8.51
C SER A 15 1.86 1.93 9.40
N PRO A 16 2.20 2.90 10.29
CA PRO A 16 1.18 3.63 11.03
C PRO A 16 0.45 4.68 10.17
N ASN A 17 0.90 4.89 8.94
CA ASN A 17 0.38 5.94 8.07
C ASN A 17 -0.89 5.50 7.36
N HIS A 18 -1.99 5.38 8.11
CA HIS A 18 -3.30 5.04 7.53
C HIS A 18 -4.40 5.68 8.39
N SER A 19 -5.58 5.80 7.79
CA SER A 19 -6.73 6.44 8.46
C SER A 19 -7.64 5.44 9.18
N GLY A 20 -7.18 4.23 9.41
CA GLY A 20 -8.00 3.18 9.99
C GLY A 20 -8.95 2.58 8.97
N GLN A 21 -10.02 1.99 9.44
CA GLN A 21 -10.93 1.21 8.60
C GLN A 21 -11.56 2.04 7.50
N ARG A 22 -11.71 1.44 6.31
CA ARG A 22 -12.34 2.07 5.16
C ARG A 22 -13.81 2.38 5.46
N THR A 23 -14.28 3.47 4.85
CA THR A 23 -15.69 3.87 4.92
C THR A 23 -16.48 3.45 3.68
N HIS A 24 -15.82 2.83 2.69
CA HIS A 24 -16.41 2.42 1.43
C HIS A 24 -15.86 1.05 1.01
N SER A 25 -16.67 0.26 0.32
CA SER A 25 -16.19 -0.99 -0.26
C SER A 25 -15.15 -0.73 -1.34
N ILE A 26 -14.24 -1.68 -1.53
CA ILE A 26 -13.19 -1.57 -2.54
C ILE A 26 -13.82 -1.80 -3.92
N ASP A 27 -13.67 -0.82 -4.81
CA ASP A 27 -14.18 -0.91 -6.18
C ASP A 27 -13.19 -0.37 -7.22
N ARG A 28 -11.94 -0.13 -6.82
CA ARG A 28 -10.90 0.30 -7.76
C ARG A 28 -9.52 -0.14 -7.28
N ILE A 29 -8.58 -0.14 -8.20
CA ILE A 29 -7.17 -0.41 -7.95
C ILE A 29 -6.39 0.80 -8.44
N THR A 30 -5.49 1.32 -7.60
CA THR A 30 -4.66 2.47 -7.94
C THR A 30 -3.19 2.07 -7.91
N PRO A 31 -2.59 1.66 -9.05
CA PRO A 31 -1.17 1.42 -9.14
C PRO A 31 -0.42 2.75 -9.25
N HIS A 32 0.72 2.83 -8.61
CA HIS A 32 1.58 4.00 -8.60
C HIS A 32 3.02 3.56 -8.85
N CYS A 33 3.74 4.26 -9.71
CA CYS A 33 5.13 3.93 -10.02
C CYS A 33 6.06 4.60 -9.01
N VAL A 34 6.87 3.79 -8.34
CA VAL A 34 7.99 4.30 -7.56
C VAL A 34 9.16 4.44 -8.52
N VAL A 35 9.69 5.65 -8.64
CA VAL A 35 10.89 5.87 -9.48
C VAL A 35 12.08 5.23 -8.78
N GLY A 36 12.43 4.01 -9.20
CA GLY A 36 13.53 3.24 -8.64
C GLY A 36 13.18 1.76 -8.53
N GLN A 37 14.23 0.93 -8.47
CA GLN A 37 14.13 -0.52 -8.35
C GLN A 37 14.10 -0.91 -6.87
N CYS A 38 13.12 -0.39 -6.13
CA CYS A 38 13.02 -0.62 -4.69
C CYS A 38 12.50 -2.02 -4.39
N SER A 39 13.22 -2.77 -3.55
CA SER A 39 12.73 -4.03 -3.03
C SER A 39 11.53 -3.79 -2.11
N VAL A 40 10.78 -4.86 -1.82
CA VAL A 40 9.65 -4.74 -0.88
C VAL A 40 10.11 -4.31 0.52
N GLU A 41 11.31 -4.73 0.93
CA GLU A 41 11.91 -4.30 2.20
C GLU A 41 12.20 -2.80 2.20
N THR A 42 12.77 -2.29 1.12
CA THR A 42 13.07 -0.86 0.97
C THR A 42 11.78 -0.04 0.97
N LEU A 43 10.76 -0.48 0.24
CA LEU A 43 9.46 0.19 0.25
C LEU A 43 8.86 0.24 1.67
N GLY A 44 8.95 -0.85 2.41
CA GLY A 44 8.49 -0.90 3.80
C GLY A 44 9.22 0.11 4.68
N ASN A 45 10.54 0.20 4.52
CA ASN A 45 11.34 1.15 5.29
C ASN A 45 11.04 2.60 4.94
N ILE A 46 10.63 2.88 3.70
CA ILE A 46 10.23 4.23 3.28
C ILE A 46 8.88 4.61 3.91
N MET A 47 7.94 3.67 3.97
CA MET A 47 6.57 3.94 4.39
C MET A 47 6.34 3.79 5.90
N TYR A 48 7.27 3.17 6.61
CA TYR A 48 7.11 2.90 8.02
C TYR A 48 7.16 4.16 8.91
N PRO A 49 8.08 5.11 8.70
CA PRO A 49 8.17 6.28 9.58
C PRO A 49 6.90 7.14 9.52
N ALA A 50 6.37 7.48 10.70
CA ALA A 50 5.18 8.34 10.79
C ALA A 50 5.40 9.69 10.13
N SER A 51 6.64 10.21 10.15
CA SER A 51 6.99 11.49 9.53
C SER A 51 6.82 11.48 8.00
N ARG A 52 6.84 10.32 7.37
CA ARG A 52 6.67 10.20 5.92
C ARG A 52 5.27 10.59 5.46
N GLN A 53 4.24 10.31 6.26
CA GLN A 53 2.84 10.60 5.97
C GLN A 53 2.38 10.08 4.61
N ALA A 54 2.89 8.92 4.23
CA ALA A 54 2.52 8.24 2.99
C ALA A 54 2.58 6.74 3.20
N SER A 55 1.72 6.02 2.51
CA SER A 55 1.69 4.56 2.56
C SER A 55 0.89 4.02 1.38
N CYS A 56 0.94 2.69 1.20
CA CYS A 56 0.07 1.99 0.28
C CYS A 56 -0.28 0.63 0.88
N ASN A 57 -1.31 0.00 0.34
CA ASN A 57 -1.68 -1.33 0.81
C ASN A 57 -0.58 -2.34 0.46
N TYR A 58 -0.14 -2.35 -0.79
CA TYR A 58 0.85 -3.32 -1.27
C TYR A 58 1.98 -2.63 -2.02
N GLY A 59 3.12 -3.32 -2.08
CA GLY A 59 4.22 -2.95 -2.96
C GLY A 59 4.65 -4.15 -3.76
N ILE A 60 5.12 -3.92 -5.00
CA ILE A 60 5.67 -4.96 -5.86
C ILE A 60 7.10 -4.58 -6.18
N GLY A 61 8.04 -5.45 -5.78
CA GLY A 61 9.46 -5.26 -6.02
C GLY A 61 9.87 -5.69 -7.42
N PRO A 62 11.13 -5.39 -7.81
CA PRO A 62 11.61 -5.73 -9.15
C PRO A 62 11.73 -7.24 -9.39
N ASP A 63 11.75 -8.03 -8.33
CA ASP A 63 11.80 -9.50 -8.37
C ASP A 63 10.39 -10.13 -8.40
N GLY A 64 9.34 -9.32 -8.41
CA GLY A 64 7.96 -9.79 -8.39
C GLY A 64 7.40 -10.12 -7.02
N ARG A 65 8.18 -9.93 -5.95
CA ARG A 65 7.66 -10.14 -4.59
C ARG A 65 6.63 -9.09 -4.22
N VAL A 66 5.68 -9.49 -3.39
CA VAL A 66 4.61 -8.60 -2.93
C VAL A 66 4.79 -8.33 -1.44
N GLY A 67 4.86 -7.04 -1.09
CA GLY A 67 4.86 -6.60 0.30
C GLY A 67 3.52 -6.01 0.68
N MET A 68 3.16 -6.08 1.98
CA MET A 68 1.97 -5.44 2.51
C MET A 68 2.38 -4.44 3.59
N TYR A 69 1.90 -3.21 3.47
CA TYR A 69 2.25 -2.12 4.40
C TYR A 69 1.03 -1.54 5.10
N VAL A 70 -0.14 -1.68 4.51
CA VAL A 70 -1.43 -1.36 5.13
C VAL A 70 -2.40 -2.47 4.75
N GLU A 71 -3.07 -3.05 5.76
CA GLU A 71 -4.05 -4.11 5.49
C GLU A 71 -5.18 -3.59 4.61
N GLU A 72 -5.79 -4.47 3.80
CA GLU A 72 -6.86 -4.05 2.87
C GLU A 72 -8.05 -3.41 3.56
N LYS A 73 -8.35 -3.80 4.80
CA LYS A 73 -9.44 -3.21 5.56
C LYS A 73 -9.21 -1.74 5.90
N ASN A 74 -7.99 -1.26 5.79
CA ASN A 74 -7.61 0.09 6.19
C ASN A 74 -7.31 0.97 4.98
N ARG A 75 -7.59 2.27 5.14
CA ARG A 75 -7.31 3.25 4.10
C ARG A 75 -5.85 3.70 4.19
N SER A 76 -5.11 3.48 3.12
CA SER A 76 -3.73 4.00 2.98
C SER A 76 -3.72 5.48 2.64
N TRP A 77 -2.53 6.09 2.68
CA TRP A 77 -2.28 7.47 2.27
C TRP A 77 -1.39 7.47 1.01
N CYS A 78 -1.96 7.05 -0.12
CA CYS A 78 -1.19 6.83 -1.35
C CYS A 78 -1.38 7.94 -2.38
N SER A 79 -2.63 8.28 -2.69
CA SER A 79 -2.93 9.14 -3.84
C SER A 79 -3.16 10.60 -3.47
N SER A 80 -3.07 10.97 -2.21
CA SER A 80 -3.44 12.28 -1.68
C SER A 80 -4.92 12.62 -1.86
N SER A 81 -5.73 11.66 -2.30
CA SER A 81 -7.18 11.79 -2.44
C SER A 81 -7.87 10.86 -1.46
N ASN A 82 -8.53 11.42 -0.46
CA ASN A 82 -9.29 10.64 0.51
C ASN A 82 -10.38 9.82 -0.18
N ALA A 83 -11.10 10.43 -1.13
CA ALA A 83 -12.18 9.76 -1.83
C ALA A 83 -11.65 8.53 -2.61
N ASN A 84 -10.52 8.65 -3.28
CA ASN A 84 -9.92 7.52 -4.00
C ASN A 84 -9.40 6.46 -3.03
N ASP A 85 -8.64 6.88 -2.02
CA ASP A 85 -7.97 5.93 -1.11
C ASP A 85 -8.95 5.14 -0.26
N GLN A 86 -10.14 5.68 0.02
CA GLN A 86 -11.20 4.93 0.70
C GLN A 86 -11.73 3.77 -0.15
N ARG A 87 -11.65 3.86 -1.47
CA ARG A 87 -12.25 2.91 -2.41
C ARG A 87 -11.24 2.02 -3.11
N ALA A 88 -9.95 2.33 -3.01
CA ALA A 88 -8.93 1.69 -3.83
C ALA A 88 -8.01 0.78 -3.03
N ILE A 89 -7.63 -0.36 -3.63
CA ILE A 89 -6.40 -1.04 -3.26
C ILE A 89 -5.27 -0.24 -3.92
N THR A 90 -4.36 0.26 -3.10
CA THR A 90 -3.25 1.09 -3.59
C THR A 90 -1.98 0.24 -3.65
N ILE A 91 -1.23 0.37 -4.74
CA ILE A 91 -0.05 -0.47 -5.00
C ILE A 91 1.09 0.41 -5.49
N GLU A 92 2.24 0.32 -4.82
CA GLU A 92 3.49 0.94 -5.30
C GLU A 92 4.29 -0.09 -6.08
N CYS A 93 4.57 0.21 -7.35
CA CYS A 93 5.29 -0.70 -8.23
C CYS A 93 6.70 -0.18 -8.48
N ALA A 94 7.71 -1.01 -8.24
CA ALA A 94 9.09 -0.66 -8.59
C ALA A 94 9.18 -0.40 -10.10
N SER A 95 9.90 0.65 -10.50
CA SER A 95 10.08 1.02 -11.90
C SER A 95 11.41 1.75 -12.10
N ASP A 96 11.82 1.88 -13.35
CA ASP A 96 13.06 2.59 -13.70
C ASP A 96 12.91 4.11 -13.64
#